data_6b02d681b0ad963602c2f891f559294d
#
_entry.id   6b02d681b0ad963602c2f891f559294d
#
_cell.length_a   1.000
_cell.length_b   1.000
_cell.length_c   1.000
_cell.angle_alpha   90.00
_cell.angle_beta   90.00
_cell.angle_gamma   90.00
#
_symmetry.space_group_name_H-M   'P 1'
#
loop_
_entity.id
_entity.type
_entity.pdbx_description
1 polymer ?
#
loop_
_entity_poly.entity_id
_entity_poly.type
_entity_poly.pdbx_seq_one_letter_code
_entity_poly.pdbx_strand_id
1 'polypeptide(L)'
;LHTSRSRNDQVAVDLRLYLRDEIAEISDMIKKLISAIIVMAKEHTETVMPGYTHLQRAQPITFAHHLMAYVWMLLRDLERLQDAAKRMNFCPLGCGALAGTTYKTNRQQTSELLGFTAPMENSLDGVSDRDYCVELNCAMSLLMTHLSRFSEEIILWCSWEFKFVELDDAFATGSSIMPQKKNPDVTELIRGKTGRVNGNLVTLLTMMKGLPLAYNKDMQEDKEAIFDTIDNVKLCVKTFTPMLATMRVLKDKMRNAAAKGFINATDCADF
;
A
#
# COMPACT_ATOMS: atom_id res chain seq x y z
N LEU A 1 13.22 2.68 -37.66
CA LEU A 1 12.34 2.75 -36.49
C LEU A 1 13.05 2.86 -35.16
N HIS A 2 14.34 2.53 -35.08
CA HIS A 2 15.16 2.67 -33.86
C HIS A 2 16.16 3.82 -33.93
N THR A 3 15.95 4.79 -34.83
CA THR A 3 16.84 5.92 -34.95
C THR A 3 16.92 6.72 -33.65
N SER A 4 18.12 7.00 -33.19
CA SER A 4 18.44 7.85 -32.04
C SER A 4 18.07 7.25 -30.67
N ARG A 5 17.71 6.00 -30.54
CA ARG A 5 17.38 5.35 -29.28
C ARG A 5 17.99 3.97 -29.13
N SER A 6 18.12 3.54 -27.89
CA SER A 6 18.49 2.19 -27.49
C SER A 6 17.31 1.47 -26.85
N ARG A 7 17.40 0.17 -26.69
CA ARG A 7 16.49 -0.56 -25.81
C ARG A 7 16.61 -0.08 -24.35
N ASN A 8 17.79 0.39 -23.94
CA ASN A 8 18.05 0.80 -22.56
C ASN A 8 17.21 2.03 -22.15
N ASP A 9 17.25 3.12 -22.92
CA ASP A 9 16.46 4.32 -22.64
C ASP A 9 14.97 4.10 -22.90
N GLN A 10 14.62 3.27 -23.89
CA GLN A 10 13.22 2.92 -24.16
C GLN A 10 12.59 2.16 -22.98
N VAL A 11 13.22 1.11 -22.48
CA VAL A 11 12.69 0.33 -21.35
C VAL A 11 12.59 1.20 -20.10
N ALA A 12 13.56 2.10 -19.88
CA ALA A 12 13.53 3.02 -18.74
C ALA A 12 12.35 3.99 -18.81
N VAL A 13 12.01 4.52 -20.01
CA VAL A 13 10.85 5.42 -20.14
C VAL A 13 9.54 4.65 -20.07
N ASP A 14 9.44 3.49 -20.70
CA ASP A 14 8.23 2.66 -20.70
C ASP A 14 7.84 2.26 -19.26
N LEU A 15 8.81 1.84 -18.47
CA LEU A 15 8.57 1.48 -17.07
C LEU A 15 8.11 2.68 -16.22
N ARG A 16 8.71 3.87 -16.42
CA ARG A 16 8.28 5.09 -15.73
C ARG A 16 6.84 5.51 -16.11
N LEU A 17 6.49 5.42 -17.38
CA LEU A 17 5.13 5.71 -17.87
C LEU A 17 4.12 4.74 -17.24
N TYR A 18 4.40 3.45 -17.28
CA TYR A 18 3.56 2.43 -16.67
C TYR A 18 3.36 2.68 -15.17
N LEU A 19 4.46 2.87 -14.43
CA LEU A 19 4.41 3.09 -12.98
C LEU A 19 3.67 4.38 -12.61
N ARG A 20 3.75 5.43 -13.42
CA ARG A 20 3.00 6.67 -13.23
C ARG A 20 1.49 6.42 -13.25
N ASP A 21 1.02 5.61 -14.21
CA ASP A 21 -0.40 5.27 -14.33
C ASP A 21 -0.85 4.37 -13.16
N GLU A 22 -0.01 3.42 -12.76
CA GLU A 22 -0.27 2.54 -11.63
C GLU A 22 -0.33 3.30 -10.28
N ILE A 23 0.54 4.27 -10.07
CA ILE A 23 0.49 5.15 -8.89
C ILE A 23 -0.83 5.92 -8.84
N ALA A 24 -1.31 6.43 -9.97
CA ALA A 24 -2.58 7.14 -10.03
C ALA A 24 -3.75 6.22 -9.67
N GLU A 25 -3.79 5.01 -10.26
CA GLU A 25 -4.83 4.03 -9.97
C GLU A 25 -4.83 3.59 -8.49
N ILE A 26 -3.65 3.22 -7.95
CA ILE A 26 -3.51 2.81 -6.54
C ILE A 26 -3.90 3.95 -5.60
N SER A 27 -3.51 5.19 -5.92
CA SER A 27 -3.89 6.36 -5.13
C SER A 27 -5.41 6.55 -5.08
N ASP A 28 -6.11 6.36 -6.18
CA ASP A 28 -7.56 6.43 -6.21
C ASP A 28 -8.23 5.28 -5.45
N MET A 29 -7.64 4.08 -5.49
CA MET A 29 -8.11 2.95 -4.68
C MET A 29 -7.95 3.23 -3.18
N ILE A 30 -6.83 3.81 -2.75
CA ILE A 30 -6.60 4.21 -1.35
C ILE A 30 -7.60 5.28 -0.91
N LYS A 31 -7.89 6.28 -1.74
CA LYS A 31 -8.92 7.30 -1.45
C LYS A 31 -10.30 6.67 -1.24
N LYS A 32 -10.66 5.66 -2.05
CA LYS A 32 -11.91 4.91 -1.87
C LYS A 32 -11.93 4.15 -0.54
N LEU A 33 -10.81 3.52 -0.17
CA LEU A 33 -10.68 2.85 1.13
C LEU A 33 -10.81 3.85 2.29
N ILE A 34 -10.12 4.99 2.22
CA ILE A 34 -10.24 6.06 3.22
C ILE A 34 -11.70 6.51 3.35
N SER A 35 -12.40 6.69 2.22
CA SER A 35 -13.81 7.08 2.22
C SER A 35 -14.70 6.04 2.91
N ALA A 36 -14.47 4.75 2.66
CA ALA A 36 -15.20 3.66 3.32
C ALA A 36 -14.96 3.65 4.83
N ILE A 37 -13.71 3.85 5.28
CA ILE A 37 -13.39 3.96 6.71
C ILE A 37 -14.12 5.15 7.35
N ILE A 38 -14.12 6.32 6.68
CA ILE A 38 -14.77 7.54 7.19
C ILE A 38 -16.30 7.34 7.29
N VAL A 39 -16.92 6.70 6.30
CA VAL A 39 -18.37 6.40 6.34
C VAL A 39 -18.68 5.55 7.57
N MET A 40 -17.94 4.45 7.77
CA MET A 40 -18.11 3.59 8.95
C MET A 40 -17.84 4.34 10.25
N ALA A 41 -16.79 5.16 10.31
CA ALA A 41 -16.46 5.93 11.50
C ALA A 41 -17.60 6.90 11.89
N LYS A 42 -18.25 7.56 10.93
CA LYS A 42 -19.40 8.45 11.18
C LYS A 42 -20.58 7.74 11.85
N GLU A 43 -20.83 6.47 11.54
CA GLU A 43 -21.90 5.67 12.12
C GLU A 43 -21.57 5.17 13.55
N HIS A 44 -20.31 5.31 13.96
CA HIS A 44 -19.79 4.74 15.20
C HIS A 44 -19.09 5.74 16.12
N THR A 45 -19.43 7.02 16.02
CA THR A 45 -18.90 8.09 16.89
C THR A 45 -19.22 7.89 18.36
N GLU A 46 -20.37 7.25 18.66
CA GLU A 46 -20.85 6.93 20.01
C GLU A 46 -20.65 5.46 20.39
N THR A 47 -20.01 4.66 19.55
CA THR A 47 -19.80 3.24 19.82
C THR A 47 -18.56 3.05 20.68
N VAL A 48 -18.77 2.88 21.98
CA VAL A 48 -17.70 2.70 22.97
C VAL A 48 -17.12 1.29 22.88
N MET A 49 -15.80 1.20 22.88
CA MET A 49 -15.02 -0.03 22.96
C MET A 49 -13.81 0.14 23.90
N PRO A 50 -13.23 -0.94 24.42
CA PRO A 50 -11.97 -0.83 25.14
C PRO A 50 -10.83 -0.55 24.16
N GLY A 51 -10.00 0.45 24.46
CA GLY A 51 -8.69 0.61 23.84
C GLY A 51 -7.67 -0.35 24.49
N TYR A 52 -6.70 -0.80 23.71
CA TYR A 52 -5.72 -1.79 24.15
C TYR A 52 -4.28 -1.28 24.05
N THR A 53 -3.49 -1.61 25.07
CA THR A 53 -2.03 -1.61 25.00
C THR A 53 -1.56 -2.98 25.49
N HIS A 54 -0.54 -3.57 24.85
CA HIS A 54 -0.07 -4.94 25.18
C HIS A 54 -1.18 -6.02 25.15
N LEU A 55 -2.22 -5.83 24.34
CA LEU A 55 -3.46 -6.63 24.32
C LEU A 55 -4.19 -6.64 25.68
N GLN A 56 -3.87 -5.72 26.58
CA GLN A 56 -4.61 -5.49 27.82
C GLN A 56 -5.54 -4.29 27.64
N ARG A 57 -6.71 -4.34 28.25
CA ARG A 57 -7.66 -3.23 28.24
C ARG A 57 -7.05 -2.05 29.00
N ALA A 58 -6.99 -0.89 28.33
CA ALA A 58 -6.37 0.31 28.89
C ALA A 58 -7.43 1.37 29.23
N GLN A 59 -7.95 2.06 28.23
CA GLN A 59 -8.93 3.13 28.41
C GLN A 59 -10.12 2.93 27.45
N PRO A 60 -11.31 3.44 27.77
CA PRO A 60 -12.42 3.43 26.81
C PRO A 60 -12.12 4.41 25.65
N ILE A 61 -12.42 3.97 24.45
CA ILE A 61 -12.37 4.78 23.22
C ILE A 61 -13.63 4.60 22.43
N THR A 62 -13.83 5.39 21.38
CA THR A 62 -14.88 5.09 20.40
C THR A 62 -14.31 4.27 19.24
N PHE A 63 -15.13 3.45 18.62
CA PHE A 63 -14.73 2.70 17.43
C PHE A 63 -14.34 3.63 16.28
N ALA A 64 -15.03 4.78 16.15
CA ALA A 64 -14.65 5.82 15.19
C ALA A 64 -13.23 6.33 15.41
N HIS A 65 -12.85 6.61 16.66
CA HIS A 65 -11.50 7.08 16.99
C HIS A 65 -10.44 6.04 16.57
N HIS A 66 -10.70 4.77 16.84
CA HIS A 66 -9.81 3.67 16.42
C HIS A 66 -9.66 3.62 14.89
N LEU A 67 -10.78 3.65 14.16
CA LEU A 67 -10.78 3.62 12.70
C LEU A 67 -10.01 4.79 12.07
N MET A 68 -10.16 5.99 12.65
CA MET A 68 -9.48 7.19 12.15
C MET A 68 -7.95 7.10 12.24
N ALA A 69 -7.39 6.28 13.12
CA ALA A 69 -5.94 6.02 13.14
C ALA A 69 -5.45 5.42 11.81
N TYR A 70 -6.22 4.51 11.21
CA TYR A 70 -5.91 3.94 9.90
C TYR A 70 -6.07 4.95 8.75
N VAL A 71 -7.02 5.87 8.84
CA VAL A 71 -7.13 6.98 7.88
C VAL A 71 -5.84 7.80 7.86
N TRP A 72 -5.28 8.16 9.02
CA TRP A 72 -4.03 8.89 9.09
C TRP A 72 -2.82 8.12 8.55
N MET A 73 -2.79 6.79 8.71
CA MET A 73 -1.75 5.94 8.10
C MET A 73 -1.86 5.98 6.58
N LEU A 74 -3.06 5.80 6.03
CA LEU A 74 -3.31 5.79 4.58
C LEU A 74 -3.09 7.17 3.93
N LEU A 75 -3.34 8.27 4.62
CA LEU A 75 -3.01 9.62 4.14
C LEU A 75 -1.50 9.78 3.96
N ARG A 76 -0.69 9.33 4.92
CA ARG A 76 0.77 9.32 4.79
C ARG A 76 1.25 8.40 3.66
N ASP A 77 0.54 7.31 3.38
CA ASP A 77 0.87 6.43 2.24
C ASP A 77 0.60 7.11 0.90
N LEU A 78 -0.51 7.87 0.79
CA LEU A 78 -0.78 8.71 -0.40
C LEU A 78 0.33 9.75 -0.64
N GLU A 79 0.80 10.42 0.42
CA GLU A 79 1.89 11.38 0.32
C GLU A 79 3.19 10.71 -0.19
N ARG A 80 3.53 9.52 0.32
CA ARG A 80 4.70 8.75 -0.15
C ARG A 80 4.60 8.39 -1.63
N LEU A 81 3.44 7.94 -2.09
CA LEU A 81 3.22 7.64 -3.51
C LEU A 81 3.36 8.89 -4.38
N GLN A 82 2.83 10.04 -3.93
CA GLN A 82 2.96 11.31 -4.64
C GLN A 82 4.42 11.78 -4.70
N ASP A 83 5.18 11.62 -3.63
CA ASP A 83 6.58 12.00 -3.59
C ASP A 83 7.44 11.09 -4.46
N ALA A 84 7.19 9.79 -4.48
CA ALA A 84 7.83 8.85 -5.41
C ALA A 84 7.52 9.22 -6.87
N ALA A 85 6.26 9.55 -7.19
CA ALA A 85 5.85 10.00 -8.52
C ALA A 85 6.60 11.26 -8.97
N LYS A 86 6.79 12.24 -8.08
CA LYS A 86 7.55 13.48 -8.41
C LYS A 86 9.01 13.17 -8.77
N ARG A 87 9.70 12.35 -7.97
CA ARG A 87 11.10 12.00 -8.21
C ARG A 87 11.28 11.15 -9.45
N MET A 88 10.32 10.30 -9.77
CA MET A 88 10.33 9.47 -10.97
C MET A 88 10.07 10.26 -12.26
N ASN A 89 9.43 11.42 -12.20
CA ASN A 89 8.88 12.10 -13.37
C ASN A 89 9.92 12.86 -14.19
N PHE A 90 11.03 12.22 -14.54
CA PHE A 90 12.06 12.70 -15.45
C PHE A 90 12.24 11.75 -16.62
N CYS A 91 12.38 12.29 -17.83
CA CYS A 91 12.40 11.51 -19.08
C CYS A 91 13.80 10.98 -19.41
N PRO A 92 14.03 9.67 -19.43
CA PRO A 92 15.31 9.10 -19.84
C PRO A 92 15.44 8.96 -21.36
N LEU A 93 14.36 9.13 -22.15
CA LEU A 93 14.40 8.90 -23.60
C LEU A 93 15.29 9.94 -24.28
N GLY A 94 16.21 9.44 -25.12
CA GLY A 94 17.29 10.21 -25.72
C GLY A 94 18.65 10.04 -25.03
N CYS A 95 18.70 9.29 -23.91
CA CYS A 95 19.99 8.86 -23.31
C CYS A 95 20.70 7.82 -24.17
N GLY A 96 20.00 7.17 -25.11
CA GLY A 96 20.55 6.12 -25.94
C GLY A 96 20.96 4.89 -25.14
N ALA A 97 22.05 4.25 -25.51
CA ALA A 97 22.58 3.12 -24.74
C ALA A 97 23.16 3.57 -23.40
N LEU A 98 23.86 4.71 -23.36
CA LEU A 98 24.50 5.29 -22.18
C LEU A 98 25.04 6.74 -22.39
N ALA A 99 25.32 7.16 -23.63
CA ALA A 99 26.04 8.40 -23.92
C ALA A 99 25.26 9.31 -24.90
N GLY A 100 23.96 9.15 -24.99
CA GLY A 100 23.12 9.91 -25.91
C GLY A 100 23.26 9.46 -27.36
N THR A 101 23.11 10.40 -28.31
CA THR A 101 23.14 10.15 -29.74
C THR A 101 23.73 11.34 -30.49
N THR A 102 24.37 11.08 -31.64
CA THR A 102 24.85 12.11 -32.54
C THR A 102 23.79 12.72 -33.43
N TYR A 103 22.59 12.11 -33.47
CA TYR A 103 21.45 12.69 -34.21
C TYR A 103 20.91 13.93 -33.51
N LYS A 104 20.44 14.89 -34.31
CA LYS A 104 19.80 16.10 -33.78
C LYS A 104 18.40 15.77 -33.29
N THR A 105 18.28 15.36 -32.04
CA THR A 105 17.00 15.10 -31.34
C THR A 105 16.66 16.26 -30.42
N ASN A 106 15.36 16.44 -30.16
CA ASN A 106 14.88 17.42 -29.17
C ASN A 106 14.34 16.68 -27.95
N ARG A 107 15.21 16.43 -26.96
CA ARG A 107 14.86 15.72 -25.72
C ARG A 107 13.83 16.49 -24.89
N GLN A 108 13.86 17.82 -24.92
CA GLN A 108 12.90 18.68 -24.23
C GLN A 108 11.48 18.45 -24.79
N GLN A 109 11.32 18.53 -26.09
CA GLN A 109 10.05 18.28 -26.75
C GLN A 109 9.53 16.87 -26.49
N THR A 110 10.41 15.87 -26.51
CA THR A 110 10.04 14.49 -26.20
C THR A 110 9.52 14.34 -24.75
N SER A 111 10.21 14.98 -23.81
CA SER A 111 9.81 15.00 -22.40
C SER A 111 8.44 15.64 -22.21
N GLU A 112 8.21 16.80 -22.83
CA GLU A 112 6.92 17.51 -22.78
C GLU A 112 5.77 16.70 -23.38
N LEU A 113 5.98 16.09 -24.56
CA LEU A 113 4.96 15.27 -25.21
C LEU A 113 4.57 14.03 -24.40
N LEU A 114 5.50 13.49 -23.60
CA LEU A 114 5.25 12.34 -22.72
C LEU A 114 4.79 12.77 -21.31
N GLY A 115 4.66 14.07 -21.05
CA GLY A 115 4.18 14.60 -19.77
C GLY A 115 5.16 14.47 -18.60
N PHE A 116 6.46 14.42 -18.88
CA PHE A 116 7.50 14.45 -17.86
C PHE A 116 7.87 15.92 -17.51
N THR A 117 8.44 16.08 -16.32
CA THR A 117 8.88 17.40 -15.83
C THR A 117 10.03 17.98 -16.67
N ALA A 118 11.02 17.15 -17.00
CA ALA A 118 12.18 17.49 -17.79
C ALA A 118 12.89 16.22 -18.28
N PRO A 119 13.82 16.32 -19.28
CA PRO A 119 14.76 15.26 -19.58
C PRO A 119 15.70 14.99 -18.39
N MET A 120 16.14 13.76 -18.21
CA MET A 120 17.20 13.45 -17.25
C MET A 120 18.53 14.08 -17.67
N GLU A 121 19.24 14.69 -16.72
CA GLU A 121 20.46 15.46 -16.98
C GLU A 121 21.64 14.59 -17.42
N ASN A 122 21.83 13.44 -16.79
CA ASN A 122 22.93 12.54 -17.07
C ASN A 122 22.44 11.30 -17.80
N SER A 123 22.99 11.00 -18.97
CA SER A 123 22.57 9.88 -19.80
C SER A 123 22.97 8.50 -19.25
N LEU A 124 24.05 8.40 -18.47
CA LEU A 124 24.41 7.16 -17.78
C LEU A 124 23.41 6.83 -16.68
N ASP A 125 23.06 7.83 -15.88
CA ASP A 125 22.03 7.73 -14.86
C ASP A 125 20.65 7.43 -15.46
N GLY A 126 20.30 8.09 -16.57
CA GLY A 126 19.02 7.93 -17.24
C GLY A 126 18.69 6.50 -17.68
N VAL A 127 19.68 5.69 -18.00
CA VAL A 127 19.48 4.26 -18.37
C VAL A 127 19.74 3.30 -17.20
N SER A 128 20.43 3.76 -16.16
CA SER A 128 20.82 2.95 -14.99
C SER A 128 19.85 3.06 -13.83
N ASP A 129 19.21 4.21 -13.64
CA ASP A 129 18.36 4.49 -12.50
C ASP A 129 17.20 3.50 -12.39
N ARG A 130 17.08 2.90 -11.21
CA ARG A 130 15.94 2.08 -10.74
C ARG A 130 15.51 2.47 -9.33
N ASP A 131 16.01 3.59 -8.81
CA ASP A 131 15.63 4.08 -7.49
C ASP A 131 14.13 4.25 -7.36
N TYR A 132 13.47 4.68 -8.43
CA TYR A 132 12.02 4.81 -8.48
C TYR A 132 11.27 3.48 -8.28
N CYS A 133 11.81 2.35 -8.74
CA CYS A 133 11.24 1.03 -8.46
C CYS A 133 11.38 0.65 -6.99
N VAL A 134 12.56 0.91 -6.41
CA VAL A 134 12.86 0.64 -5.00
C VAL A 134 11.99 1.52 -4.10
N GLU A 135 11.95 2.82 -4.37
CA GLU A 135 11.20 3.80 -3.60
C GLU A 135 9.68 3.52 -3.63
N LEU A 136 9.15 3.24 -4.82
CA LEU A 136 7.74 2.90 -4.98
C LEU A 136 7.40 1.59 -4.26
N ASN A 137 8.25 0.57 -4.38
CA ASN A 137 8.03 -0.68 -3.65
C ASN A 137 8.13 -0.47 -2.12
N CYS A 138 9.03 0.39 -1.66
CA CYS A 138 9.10 0.77 -0.25
C CYS A 138 7.79 1.43 0.24
N ALA A 139 7.24 2.37 -0.52
CA ALA A 139 5.96 3.00 -0.21
C ALA A 139 4.81 1.97 -0.18
N MET A 140 4.78 1.05 -1.15
CA MET A 140 3.80 -0.05 -1.20
C MET A 140 3.98 -1.06 -0.05
N SER A 141 5.21 -1.34 0.39
CA SER A 141 5.50 -2.18 1.55
C SER A 141 4.96 -1.58 2.84
N LEU A 142 5.07 -0.25 3.00
CA LEU A 142 4.47 0.47 4.14
C LEU A 142 2.95 0.42 4.09
N LEU A 143 2.34 0.66 2.93
CA LEU A 143 0.90 0.52 2.73
C LEU A 143 0.42 -0.89 3.12
N MET A 144 1.09 -1.93 2.62
CA MET A 144 0.74 -3.31 2.95
C MET A 144 0.96 -3.61 4.44
N THR A 145 1.96 -3.02 5.08
CA THR A 145 2.16 -3.12 6.53
C THR A 145 0.99 -2.52 7.30
N HIS A 146 0.45 -1.37 6.87
CA HIS A 146 -0.74 -0.78 7.48
C HIS A 146 -1.98 -1.64 7.27
N LEU A 147 -2.17 -2.18 6.07
CA LEU A 147 -3.27 -3.12 5.79
C LEU A 147 -3.13 -4.42 6.59
N SER A 148 -1.91 -4.93 6.76
CA SER A 148 -1.63 -6.11 7.60
C SER A 148 -1.99 -5.88 9.06
N ARG A 149 -1.62 -4.71 9.61
CA ARG A 149 -1.99 -4.33 10.99
C ARG A 149 -3.50 -4.21 11.14
N PHE A 150 -4.17 -3.57 10.19
CA PHE A 150 -5.63 -3.46 10.22
C PHE A 150 -6.31 -4.84 10.07
N SER A 151 -5.75 -5.70 9.23
CA SER A 151 -6.20 -7.10 9.10
C SER A 151 -6.09 -7.85 10.41
N GLU A 152 -4.98 -7.70 11.14
CA GLU A 152 -4.79 -8.32 12.46
C GLU A 152 -5.83 -7.86 13.47
N GLU A 153 -6.13 -6.57 13.53
CA GLU A 153 -7.21 -6.02 14.38
C GLU A 153 -8.57 -6.66 14.04
N ILE A 154 -8.90 -6.76 12.76
CA ILE A 154 -10.17 -7.37 12.32
C ILE A 154 -10.20 -8.87 12.67
N ILE A 155 -9.09 -9.59 12.51
CA ILE A 155 -8.96 -11.01 12.92
C ILE A 155 -9.25 -11.15 14.41
N LEU A 156 -8.59 -10.35 15.24
CA LEU A 156 -8.84 -10.33 16.68
C LEU A 156 -10.31 -10.00 16.99
N TRP A 157 -10.87 -8.98 16.36
CA TRP A 157 -12.27 -8.58 16.57
C TRP A 157 -13.28 -9.62 16.11
N CYS A 158 -12.96 -10.42 15.10
CA CYS A 158 -13.79 -11.55 14.64
C CYS A 158 -13.72 -12.76 15.54
N SER A 159 -12.69 -12.90 16.39
CA SER A 159 -12.49 -14.07 17.24
C SER A 159 -13.63 -14.25 18.25
N TRP A 160 -13.79 -15.46 18.76
CA TRP A 160 -14.79 -15.78 19.78
C TRP A 160 -14.56 -15.00 21.07
N GLU A 161 -13.33 -14.71 21.41
CA GLU A 161 -12.89 -14.01 22.63
C GLU A 161 -13.30 -12.53 22.60
N PHE A 162 -13.16 -11.87 21.45
CA PHE A 162 -13.52 -10.45 21.29
C PHE A 162 -14.96 -10.30 20.80
N LYS A 163 -15.29 -10.87 19.67
CA LYS A 163 -16.62 -10.81 19.05
C LYS A 163 -17.12 -9.36 18.87
N PHE A 164 -16.25 -8.46 18.41
CA PHE A 164 -16.56 -7.07 18.21
C PHE A 164 -17.13 -6.78 16.83
N VAL A 165 -16.73 -7.59 15.84
CA VAL A 165 -17.22 -7.46 14.46
C VAL A 165 -17.51 -8.83 13.85
N GLU A 166 -18.26 -8.83 12.75
CA GLU A 166 -18.46 -9.99 11.88
C GLU A 166 -18.27 -9.55 10.42
N LEU A 167 -17.50 -10.32 9.66
CA LEU A 167 -17.39 -10.11 8.23
C LEU A 167 -18.64 -10.66 7.51
N ASP A 168 -18.95 -10.07 6.36
CA ASP A 168 -19.94 -10.63 5.45
C ASP A 168 -19.48 -12.00 4.93
N ASP A 169 -20.44 -12.87 4.58
CA ASP A 169 -20.15 -14.22 4.08
C ASP A 169 -19.37 -14.22 2.77
N ALA A 170 -19.46 -13.15 1.99
CA ALA A 170 -18.66 -12.97 0.77
C ALA A 170 -17.15 -12.82 1.03
N PHE A 171 -16.76 -12.49 2.27
CA PHE A 171 -15.36 -12.23 2.68
C PHE A 171 -14.88 -13.15 3.80
N ALA A 172 -15.60 -14.23 4.04
CA ALA A 172 -15.28 -15.21 5.09
C ALA A 172 -15.58 -16.60 4.58
N THR A 173 -14.86 -17.60 5.08
CA THR A 173 -15.16 -19.00 4.75
C THR A 173 -15.73 -19.74 5.96
N GLY A 174 -16.70 -20.63 5.68
CA GLY A 174 -17.22 -21.55 6.66
C GLY A 174 -16.39 -22.84 6.72
N SER A 175 -16.77 -23.71 7.64
CA SER A 175 -16.23 -25.06 7.71
C SER A 175 -17.34 -26.07 7.40
N SER A 176 -17.06 -27.02 6.51
CA SER A 176 -18.01 -28.11 6.20
C SER A 176 -18.25 -29.06 7.38
N ILE A 177 -17.28 -29.14 8.30
CA ILE A 177 -17.34 -30.03 9.49
C ILE A 177 -17.87 -29.27 10.70
N MET A 178 -17.64 -27.97 10.79
CA MET A 178 -18.01 -27.13 11.92
C MET A 178 -18.91 -25.97 11.45
N PRO A 179 -20.24 -26.14 11.36
CA PRO A 179 -21.14 -25.15 10.76
C PRO A 179 -21.12 -23.78 11.45
N GLN A 180 -20.74 -23.73 12.72
CA GLN A 180 -20.65 -22.51 13.52
C GLN A 180 -19.35 -21.72 13.26
N LYS A 181 -18.37 -22.31 12.55
CA LYS A 181 -17.07 -21.68 12.32
C LYS A 181 -17.09 -20.80 11.10
N LYS A 182 -16.67 -19.56 11.27
CA LYS A 182 -16.53 -18.56 10.21
C LYS A 182 -15.13 -17.93 10.31
N ASN A 183 -14.34 -18.09 9.26
CA ASN A 183 -12.93 -17.68 9.26
C ASN A 183 -12.78 -16.34 8.52
N PRO A 184 -11.98 -15.39 9.02
CA PRO A 184 -11.71 -14.11 8.36
C PRO A 184 -10.58 -14.25 7.31
N ASP A 185 -10.73 -15.15 6.33
CA ASP A 185 -9.65 -15.57 5.41
C ASP A 185 -9.09 -14.42 4.59
N VAL A 186 -9.93 -13.48 4.16
CA VAL A 186 -9.47 -12.34 3.37
C VAL A 186 -8.43 -11.52 4.13
N THR A 187 -8.67 -11.27 5.42
CA THR A 187 -7.71 -10.54 6.25
C THR A 187 -6.43 -11.33 6.50
N GLU A 188 -6.53 -12.64 6.67
CA GLU A 188 -5.35 -13.52 6.80
C GLU A 188 -4.51 -13.53 5.52
N LEU A 189 -5.15 -13.62 4.35
CA LEU A 189 -4.48 -13.58 3.06
C LEU A 189 -3.79 -12.24 2.80
N ILE A 190 -4.41 -11.11 3.16
CA ILE A 190 -3.80 -9.78 3.05
C ILE A 190 -2.58 -9.67 3.95
N ARG A 191 -2.68 -10.14 5.20
CA ARG A 191 -1.54 -10.23 6.12
C ARG A 191 -0.40 -11.08 5.55
N GLY A 192 -0.71 -12.22 4.94
CA GLY A 192 0.26 -13.09 4.29
C GLY A 192 0.93 -12.45 3.06
N LYS A 193 0.15 -11.79 2.20
CA LYS A 193 0.65 -11.10 0.99
C LYS A 193 1.59 -9.94 1.29
N THR A 194 1.50 -9.33 2.46
CA THR A 194 2.45 -8.30 2.91
C THR A 194 3.88 -8.82 2.91
N GLY A 195 4.11 -10.06 3.34
CA GLY A 195 5.44 -10.67 3.28
C GLY A 195 6.00 -10.80 1.87
N ARG A 196 5.14 -11.08 0.88
CA ARG A 196 5.52 -11.15 -0.53
C ARG A 196 5.98 -9.78 -1.07
N VAL A 197 5.22 -8.73 -0.80
CA VAL A 197 5.57 -7.35 -1.20
C VAL A 197 6.89 -6.89 -0.55
N ASN A 198 7.09 -7.20 0.73
CA ASN A 198 8.36 -6.93 1.43
C ASN A 198 9.52 -7.71 0.82
N GLY A 199 9.29 -8.97 0.41
CA GLY A 199 10.29 -9.78 -0.30
C GLY A 199 10.71 -9.14 -1.63
N ASN A 200 9.78 -8.59 -2.40
CA ASN A 200 10.05 -7.89 -3.64
C ASN A 200 10.90 -6.62 -3.42
N LEU A 201 10.70 -5.88 -2.32
CA LEU A 201 11.57 -4.76 -1.95
C LEU A 201 13.02 -5.22 -1.72
N VAL A 202 13.20 -6.30 -0.98
CA VAL A 202 14.53 -6.89 -0.74
C VAL A 202 15.15 -7.36 -2.05
N THR A 203 14.36 -7.94 -2.94
CA THR A 203 14.81 -8.36 -4.28
C THR A 203 15.36 -7.18 -5.08
N LEU A 204 14.62 -6.07 -5.16
CA LEU A 204 15.04 -4.86 -5.87
C LEU A 204 16.32 -4.25 -5.29
N LEU A 205 16.40 -4.12 -3.96
CA LEU A 205 17.60 -3.64 -3.27
C LEU A 205 18.81 -4.54 -3.54
N THR A 206 18.61 -5.85 -3.50
CA THR A 206 19.66 -6.85 -3.72
C THR A 206 20.12 -6.85 -5.18
N MET A 207 19.20 -6.70 -6.13
CA MET A 207 19.50 -6.59 -7.55
C MET A 207 20.40 -5.38 -7.83
N MET A 208 20.07 -4.21 -7.29
CA MET A 208 20.80 -2.98 -7.57
C MET A 208 22.17 -2.88 -6.91
N LYS A 209 22.39 -3.59 -5.79
CA LYS A 209 23.67 -3.53 -5.08
C LYS A 209 24.82 -3.99 -5.98
N GLY A 210 25.88 -3.22 -6.01
CA GLY A 210 27.14 -3.62 -6.66
C GLY A 210 27.12 -3.62 -8.20
N LEU A 211 26.05 -3.15 -8.85
CA LEU A 211 26.02 -3.03 -10.30
C LEU A 211 26.82 -1.81 -10.76
N PRO A 212 27.72 -1.96 -11.74
CA PRO A 212 28.37 -0.82 -12.37
C PRO A 212 27.43 -0.13 -13.35
N LEU A 213 27.75 1.13 -13.68
CA LEU A 213 27.09 1.85 -14.76
C LEU A 213 27.41 1.21 -16.13
N ALA A 214 26.54 1.30 -17.14
CA ALA A 214 25.23 1.94 -17.05
C ALA A 214 24.11 0.90 -16.93
N TYR A 215 24.12 -0.16 -17.76
CA TYR A 215 23.11 -1.19 -17.79
C TYR A 215 23.75 -2.58 -17.74
N ASN A 216 23.16 -3.44 -16.93
CA ASN A 216 23.50 -4.86 -16.81
C ASN A 216 22.21 -5.71 -16.87
N LYS A 217 22.34 -6.96 -17.29
CA LYS A 217 21.20 -7.88 -17.46
C LYS A 217 20.44 -8.15 -16.16
N ASP A 218 21.08 -8.03 -15.02
CA ASP A 218 20.47 -8.13 -13.68
C ASP A 218 19.24 -7.22 -13.57
N MET A 219 19.27 -6.04 -14.20
CA MET A 219 18.15 -5.09 -14.21
C MET A 219 16.89 -5.60 -14.90
N GLN A 220 16.88 -6.78 -15.54
CA GLN A 220 15.66 -7.40 -16.06
C GLN A 220 14.76 -7.93 -14.96
N GLU A 221 15.33 -8.23 -13.78
CA GLU A 221 14.58 -8.67 -12.60
C GLU A 221 13.74 -7.55 -11.96
N ASP A 222 13.95 -6.28 -12.34
CA ASP A 222 13.19 -5.15 -11.83
C ASP A 222 11.68 -5.31 -12.09
N LYS A 223 11.33 -5.79 -13.29
CA LYS A 223 9.93 -5.88 -13.75
C LYS A 223 9.14 -6.93 -13.01
N GLU A 224 9.72 -8.11 -12.79
CA GLU A 224 9.02 -9.18 -12.08
C GLU A 224 8.66 -8.75 -10.65
N ALA A 225 9.63 -8.17 -9.94
CA ALA A 225 9.43 -7.73 -8.57
C ALA A 225 8.41 -6.58 -8.45
N ILE A 226 8.53 -5.54 -9.31
CA ILE A 226 7.64 -4.37 -9.20
C ILE A 226 6.23 -4.67 -9.71
N PHE A 227 6.07 -5.44 -10.79
CA PHE A 227 4.76 -5.81 -11.31
C PHE A 227 4.00 -6.71 -10.33
N ASP A 228 4.68 -7.71 -9.76
CA ASP A 228 4.09 -8.56 -8.72
C ASP A 228 3.67 -7.75 -7.48
N THR A 229 4.45 -6.76 -7.10
CA THR A 229 4.09 -5.84 -6.01
C THR A 229 2.82 -5.07 -6.33
N ILE A 230 2.74 -4.45 -7.51
CA ILE A 230 1.57 -3.67 -7.96
C ILE A 230 0.31 -4.55 -7.98
N ASP A 231 0.39 -5.72 -8.59
CA ASP A 231 -0.74 -6.64 -8.69
C ASP A 231 -1.26 -7.07 -7.32
N ASN A 232 -0.34 -7.42 -6.40
CA ASN A 232 -0.73 -7.82 -5.04
C ASN A 232 -1.31 -6.65 -4.24
N VAL A 233 -0.75 -5.45 -4.34
CA VAL A 233 -1.27 -4.25 -3.67
C VAL A 233 -2.68 -3.90 -4.18
N LYS A 234 -2.86 -3.85 -5.51
CA LYS A 234 -4.17 -3.59 -6.12
C LYS A 234 -5.21 -4.61 -5.69
N LEU A 235 -4.86 -5.91 -5.73
CA LEU A 235 -5.74 -6.98 -5.28
C LEU A 235 -6.15 -6.79 -3.81
N CYS A 236 -5.19 -6.53 -2.93
CA CYS A 236 -5.45 -6.36 -1.50
C CYS A 236 -6.34 -5.15 -1.21
N VAL A 237 -6.03 -3.96 -1.76
CA VAL A 237 -6.85 -2.75 -1.54
C VAL A 237 -8.24 -2.90 -2.13
N LYS A 238 -8.35 -3.49 -3.34
CA LYS A 238 -9.62 -3.75 -4.03
C LYS A 238 -10.54 -4.68 -3.24
N THR A 239 -9.97 -5.67 -2.55
CA THR A 239 -10.73 -6.63 -1.76
C THR A 239 -11.03 -6.11 -0.36
N PHE A 240 -10.08 -5.40 0.26
CA PHE A 240 -10.23 -4.85 1.62
C PHE A 240 -11.36 -3.82 1.72
N THR A 241 -11.51 -2.97 0.71
CA THR A 241 -12.49 -1.87 0.72
C THR A 241 -13.94 -2.36 0.86
N PRO A 242 -14.48 -3.25 0.01
CA PRO A 242 -15.84 -3.76 0.16
C PRO A 242 -16.00 -4.67 1.39
N MET A 243 -14.97 -5.44 1.76
CA MET A 243 -14.98 -6.23 3.00
C MET A 243 -15.23 -5.35 4.22
N LEU A 244 -14.51 -4.22 4.31
CA LEU A 244 -14.71 -3.26 5.40
C LEU A 244 -16.10 -2.63 5.34
N ALA A 245 -16.55 -2.20 4.16
CA ALA A 245 -17.84 -1.53 3.99
C ALA A 245 -19.05 -2.41 4.37
N THR A 246 -18.91 -3.73 4.29
CA THR A 246 -19.96 -4.70 4.65
C THR A 246 -19.79 -5.33 6.03
N MET A 247 -18.72 -4.97 6.75
CA MET A 247 -18.42 -5.49 8.08
C MET A 247 -19.48 -5.04 9.09
N ARG A 248 -20.06 -5.99 9.81
CA ARG A 248 -21.06 -5.73 10.86
C ARG A 248 -20.39 -5.49 12.21
N VAL A 249 -20.68 -4.36 12.84
CA VAL A 249 -20.17 -3.96 14.16
C VAL A 249 -21.12 -4.39 15.27
N LEU A 250 -20.60 -5.10 16.27
CA LEU A 250 -21.37 -5.63 17.41
C LEU A 250 -21.23 -4.70 18.63
N LYS A 251 -21.94 -3.55 18.57
CA LYS A 251 -21.86 -2.45 19.54
C LYS A 251 -21.99 -2.90 20.99
N ASP A 252 -22.95 -3.81 21.27
CA ASP A 252 -23.20 -4.30 22.63
C ASP A 252 -22.03 -5.12 23.18
N LYS A 253 -21.37 -5.91 22.31
CA LYS A 253 -20.18 -6.69 22.72
C LYS A 253 -19.01 -5.77 23.05
N MET A 254 -18.78 -4.74 22.25
CA MET A 254 -17.76 -3.71 22.50
C MET A 254 -18.03 -2.98 23.83
N ARG A 255 -19.27 -2.49 24.01
CA ARG A 255 -19.67 -1.79 25.24
C ARG A 255 -19.54 -2.66 26.49
N ASN A 256 -20.00 -3.92 26.43
CA ASN A 256 -19.90 -4.85 27.54
C ASN A 256 -18.44 -5.18 27.89
N ALA A 257 -17.54 -5.23 26.88
CA ALA A 257 -16.13 -5.40 27.12
C ALA A 257 -15.49 -4.14 27.77
N ALA A 258 -15.92 -2.95 27.37
CA ALA A 258 -15.44 -1.69 27.94
C ALA A 258 -15.95 -1.47 29.40
N ALA A 259 -17.11 -2.00 29.75
CA ALA A 259 -17.68 -1.87 31.09
C ALA A 259 -17.01 -2.76 32.16
N LYS A 260 -16.11 -3.65 31.73
CA LYS A 260 -15.42 -4.59 32.65
C LYS A 260 -14.00 -4.10 32.95
N GLY A 261 -13.57 -4.22 34.23
CA GLY A 261 -12.19 -4.05 34.65
C GLY A 261 -11.80 -2.63 35.02
N PHE A 262 -12.76 -1.75 35.34
CA PHE A 262 -12.51 -0.38 35.82
C PHE A 262 -11.56 0.42 34.91
N ILE A 263 -11.67 0.28 33.59
CA ILE A 263 -10.75 0.93 32.63
C ILE A 263 -10.86 2.46 32.58
N ASN A 264 -11.81 3.04 33.29
CA ASN A 264 -11.99 4.48 33.50
C ASN A 264 -11.50 4.94 34.90
N ALA A 265 -10.79 4.09 35.64
CA ALA A 265 -10.36 4.43 37.01
C ALA A 265 -9.41 5.65 37.03
N THR A 266 -8.54 5.80 36.04
CA THR A 266 -7.65 6.96 35.93
C THR A 266 -8.44 8.25 35.76
N ASP A 267 -9.39 8.28 34.82
CA ASP A 267 -10.24 9.46 34.58
C ASP A 267 -11.08 9.82 35.82
N CYS A 268 -11.50 8.80 36.58
CA CYS A 268 -12.24 9.01 37.82
C CYS A 268 -11.33 9.53 38.95
N ALA A 269 -10.05 9.19 38.95
CA ALA A 269 -9.09 9.67 39.96
C ALA A 269 -8.64 11.11 39.67
N ASP A 270 -8.61 11.52 38.42
CA ASP A 270 -8.22 12.87 37.98
C ASP A 270 -9.36 13.89 38.14
N PHE A 271 -10.60 13.43 38.37
CA PHE A 271 -11.79 14.27 38.59
C PHE A 271 -12.02 14.57 40.05
#